data_016c6c6e1060b786475071a1c6051277
#
_entry.id   016c6c6e1060b786475071a1c6051277
#
_cell.length_a   1.000
_cell.length_b   1.000
_cell.length_c   1.000
_cell.angle_alpha   90.00
_cell.angle_beta   90.00
_cell.angle_gamma   90.00
#
_symmetry.space_group_name_H-M   'P 1'
#
loop_
_entity.id
_entity.type
_entity.pdbx_description
1 polymer ?
#
loop_
_entity_poly.entity_id
_entity_poly.type
_entity_poly.pdbx_seq_one_letter_code
_entity_poly.pdbx_strand_id
1 'polypeptide(L)'
;MSGFKVGYPVLIDGAKSSNGSRRSFPAGVAASLLAVALLFAPLTSGIPKAYDLRDHLGATLQVLNSLQSGDFYPRWLSEFHAGFGEPTLLFYPPGLYFVSAPLSALLGGDVLSGLFAALALFAFAGCLGAFAFVRRRFTTAAGALAAAAYGLLPFRVFEIYGAGLDSSFAAWSLLPWVLICLEDCVEEEGAGRASRPGVAAWPLLLAAMTLLNLPAVVLLLYLTAFWLLVRALALRKLSGAPRVLGLAIWGAAIAGVHVIPALVEMREVQILGEELYRGNFLFQGQGFGMGEGIRLVFDRMGLIPGIALAASLVALGAAKTSGDPDLDRRRRSFTLLVGLFGCASLFFATAAARWAWEILPVLQKVNLPWRLLEPLSASAALASAAAAVVLARPGGARAAIRLGVLVLLAGLALFGLVFDGALAAANGKMSAGQTRAAIPQFARKEAYFLPKGARRASEMADVPPLACDQPCGVAVIAQRPALRRFRVAAQAPVHLAVRTYYFPGWTARLVRGASAEPLPIGAEPGTGRIVVEVPPGDNLVELRFGSTVPRRVGGTVSVLALVAWVAWIAVRRRRRLAAAGPA
;
A
#
# COMPACT_ATOMS: atom_id res chain seq x y z
N MET A 1 22.36 -64.80 -9.68
CA MET A 1 22.20 -63.57 -10.45
C MET A 1 21.51 -62.52 -9.55
N SER A 2 22.29 -61.70 -8.91
CA SER A 2 21.88 -60.71 -7.88
C SER A 2 21.45 -59.43 -8.55
N GLY A 3 20.19 -59.04 -8.36
CA GLY A 3 19.63 -57.77 -8.85
C GLY A 3 20.12 -56.56 -8.03
N PHE A 4 20.87 -55.70 -8.69
CA PHE A 4 21.25 -54.38 -8.16
C PHE A 4 20.01 -53.47 -8.03
N LYS A 5 19.56 -53.20 -6.79
CA LYS A 5 18.62 -52.11 -6.53
C LYS A 5 19.42 -50.81 -6.43
N VAL A 6 19.40 -50.02 -7.49
CA VAL A 6 19.87 -48.63 -7.46
C VAL A 6 18.89 -47.79 -6.64
N GLY A 7 19.24 -47.52 -5.39
CA GLY A 7 18.54 -46.56 -4.53
C GLY A 7 18.86 -45.13 -4.97
N TYR A 8 17.88 -44.42 -5.53
CA TYR A 8 17.98 -42.97 -5.76
C TYR A 8 17.80 -42.23 -4.43
N PRO A 9 18.65 -41.27 -4.11
CA PRO A 9 18.49 -40.48 -2.91
C PRO A 9 17.21 -39.63 -3.03
N VAL A 10 16.28 -39.85 -2.11
CA VAL A 10 15.08 -39.04 -1.91
C VAL A 10 15.50 -37.65 -1.45
N LEU A 11 15.52 -36.68 -2.37
CA LEU A 11 15.65 -35.25 -2.05
C LEU A 11 14.37 -34.72 -1.36
N ILE A 12 14.05 -35.28 -0.19
CA ILE A 12 13.08 -34.73 0.75
C ILE A 12 13.89 -34.34 1.96
N ASP A 13 14.50 -33.15 1.92
CA ASP A 13 15.00 -32.51 3.14
C ASP A 13 13.78 -32.06 3.96
N GLY A 14 13.24 -33.00 4.71
CA GLY A 14 12.26 -32.75 5.75
C GLY A 14 12.91 -31.87 6.82
N ALA A 15 12.17 -30.86 7.23
CA ALA A 15 12.51 -29.83 8.23
C ALA A 15 13.05 -30.38 9.56
N LYS A 16 14.27 -30.89 9.57
CA LYS A 16 15.05 -31.30 10.76
C LYS A 16 16.51 -30.96 10.57
N SER A 17 16.87 -29.68 10.43
CA SER A 17 18.18 -29.19 10.87
C SER A 17 18.19 -27.66 10.83
N SER A 18 18.66 -27.03 11.89
CA SER A 18 18.98 -25.60 11.96
C SER A 18 20.01 -25.17 10.88
N ASN A 19 20.77 -26.09 10.31
CA ASN A 19 21.72 -25.89 9.22
C ASN A 19 21.04 -25.70 7.84
N GLY A 20 19.93 -26.36 7.55
CA GLY A 20 19.19 -26.19 6.27
C GLY A 20 18.56 -24.79 6.13
N SER A 21 18.21 -24.17 7.23
CA SER A 21 17.63 -22.81 7.26
C SER A 21 18.67 -21.74 6.93
N ARG A 22 19.90 -21.88 7.40
CA ARG A 22 21.00 -20.92 7.13
C ARG A 22 21.47 -20.93 5.68
N ARG A 23 21.50 -22.11 5.01
CA ARG A 23 21.94 -22.24 3.60
C ARG A 23 20.92 -21.76 2.57
N SER A 24 19.64 -21.65 2.91
CA SER A 24 18.59 -21.28 1.97
C SER A 24 18.24 -19.79 1.98
N PHE A 25 18.59 -19.05 3.02
CA PHE A 25 18.36 -17.61 3.10
C PHE A 25 19.07 -16.83 1.98
N PRO A 26 20.36 -17.10 1.65
CA PRO A 26 21.02 -16.45 0.52
C PRO A 26 20.31 -16.65 -0.82
N ALA A 27 19.75 -17.84 -1.08
CA ALA A 27 19.01 -18.11 -2.31
C ALA A 27 17.73 -17.25 -2.42
N GLY A 28 17.03 -17.05 -1.31
CA GLY A 28 15.86 -16.16 -1.25
C GLY A 28 16.23 -14.70 -1.50
N VAL A 29 17.28 -14.24 -0.88
CA VAL A 29 17.80 -12.87 -1.10
C VAL A 29 18.22 -12.68 -2.55
N ALA A 30 19.00 -13.60 -3.12
CA ALA A 30 19.45 -13.54 -4.51
C ALA A 30 18.28 -13.51 -5.51
N ALA A 31 17.30 -14.42 -5.34
CA ALA A 31 16.12 -14.44 -6.20
C ALA A 31 15.30 -13.13 -6.10
N SER A 32 15.17 -12.58 -4.89
CA SER A 32 14.45 -11.32 -4.66
C SER A 32 15.18 -10.14 -5.28
N LEU A 33 16.51 -10.05 -5.11
CA LEU A 33 17.32 -9.00 -5.73
C LEU A 33 17.27 -9.05 -7.26
N LEU A 34 17.35 -10.26 -7.84
CA LEU A 34 17.22 -10.45 -9.30
C LEU A 34 15.85 -9.99 -9.79
N ALA A 35 14.76 -10.38 -9.11
CA ALA A 35 13.42 -9.97 -9.48
C ALA A 35 13.24 -8.44 -9.42
N VAL A 36 13.77 -7.79 -8.38
CA VAL A 36 13.75 -6.33 -8.24
C VAL A 36 14.59 -5.66 -9.33
N ALA A 37 15.79 -6.16 -9.60
CA ALA A 37 16.64 -5.62 -10.67
C ALA A 37 15.94 -5.69 -12.04
N LEU A 38 15.29 -6.81 -12.34
CA LEU A 38 14.53 -6.97 -13.59
C LEU A 38 13.28 -6.07 -13.62
N LEU A 39 12.55 -5.95 -12.50
CA LEU A 39 11.38 -5.08 -12.40
C LEU A 39 11.74 -3.62 -12.70
N PHE A 40 12.86 -3.12 -12.18
CA PHE A 40 13.25 -1.71 -12.34
C PHE A 40 14.21 -1.46 -13.52
N ALA A 41 14.65 -2.50 -14.24
CA ALA A 41 15.51 -2.34 -15.42
C ALA A 41 14.93 -1.40 -16.49
N PRO A 42 13.61 -1.37 -16.78
CA PRO A 42 13.05 -0.46 -17.78
C PRO A 42 13.25 1.04 -17.48
N LEU A 43 13.48 1.44 -16.21
CA LEU A 43 13.78 2.84 -15.85
C LEU A 43 15.07 3.38 -16.47
N THR A 44 16.00 2.51 -16.85
CA THR A 44 17.24 2.90 -17.53
C THR A 44 16.98 3.52 -18.91
N SER A 45 15.83 3.19 -19.54
CA SER A 45 15.41 3.74 -20.83
C SER A 45 14.53 5.00 -20.74
N GLY A 46 14.22 5.44 -19.51
CA GLY A 46 13.41 6.62 -19.22
C GLY A 46 12.29 6.37 -18.23
N ILE A 47 11.77 7.45 -17.67
CA ILE A 47 10.69 7.42 -16.68
C ILE A 47 9.35 7.47 -17.42
N PRO A 48 8.44 6.51 -17.20
CA PRO A 48 7.14 6.50 -17.86
C PRO A 48 6.26 7.65 -17.34
N LYS A 49 5.41 8.18 -18.21
CA LYS A 49 4.37 9.16 -17.83
C LYS A 49 3.17 8.43 -17.23
N ALA A 50 3.40 7.65 -16.16
CA ALA A 50 2.34 6.96 -15.44
C ALA A 50 1.38 7.97 -14.78
N TYR A 51 0.10 7.61 -14.69
CA TYR A 51 -0.98 8.54 -14.37
C TYR A 51 -0.79 9.23 -13.01
N ASP A 52 -0.64 8.46 -11.91
CA ASP A 52 -0.52 9.01 -10.55
C ASP A 52 0.94 9.27 -10.11
N LEU A 53 1.95 8.86 -10.90
CA LEU A 53 3.37 9.03 -10.54
C LEU A 53 3.71 10.50 -10.21
N ARG A 54 3.12 11.44 -10.97
CA ARG A 54 3.32 12.88 -10.74
C ARG A 54 2.85 13.31 -9.36
N ASP A 55 1.73 12.76 -8.90
CA ASP A 55 1.16 13.05 -7.58
C ASP A 55 2.06 12.53 -6.47
N HIS A 56 2.57 11.32 -6.62
CA HIS A 56 3.50 10.72 -5.67
C HIS A 56 4.83 11.47 -5.61
N LEU A 57 5.37 11.92 -6.73
CA LEU A 57 6.57 12.76 -6.76
C LEU A 57 6.34 14.12 -6.09
N GLY A 58 5.22 14.79 -6.42
CA GLY A 58 4.84 16.07 -5.82
C GLY A 58 4.61 15.98 -4.31
N ALA A 59 3.91 14.95 -3.86
CA ALA A 59 3.68 14.70 -2.44
C ALA A 59 4.98 14.34 -1.69
N THR A 60 5.86 13.50 -2.29
CA THR A 60 7.16 13.18 -1.69
C THR A 60 8.03 14.42 -1.50
N LEU A 61 8.07 15.34 -2.49
CA LEU A 61 8.79 16.60 -2.36
C LEU A 61 8.24 17.44 -1.19
N GLN A 62 6.92 17.57 -1.10
CA GLN A 62 6.30 18.38 -0.05
C GLN A 62 6.50 17.78 1.35
N VAL A 63 6.47 16.44 1.48
CA VAL A 63 6.80 15.76 2.74
C VAL A 63 8.27 15.97 3.10
N LEU A 64 9.19 15.87 2.14
CA LEU A 64 10.60 16.15 2.35
C LEU A 64 10.81 17.58 2.88
N ASN A 65 10.20 18.58 2.24
CA ASN A 65 10.28 19.98 2.66
C ASN A 65 9.68 20.20 4.07
N SER A 66 8.62 19.49 4.40
CA SER A 66 7.98 19.56 5.73
C SER A 66 8.88 18.97 6.80
N LEU A 67 9.49 17.80 6.57
CA LEU A 67 10.45 17.17 7.48
C LEU A 67 11.66 18.07 7.72
N GLN A 68 12.22 18.67 6.67
CA GLN A 68 13.33 19.64 6.75
C GLN A 68 12.95 20.91 7.50
N SER A 69 11.66 21.27 7.50
CA SER A 69 11.13 22.43 8.25
C SER A 69 10.77 22.12 9.71
N GLY A 70 10.98 20.86 10.17
CA GLY A 70 10.68 20.41 11.52
C GLY A 70 9.25 19.92 11.74
N ASP A 71 8.43 19.76 10.70
CA ASP A 71 7.13 19.09 10.77
C ASP A 71 7.32 17.59 10.46
N PHE A 72 7.42 16.77 11.52
CA PHE A 72 7.69 15.33 11.41
C PHE A 72 6.45 14.48 11.11
N TYR A 73 5.27 15.06 11.12
CA TYR A 73 4.03 14.39 10.71
C TYR A 73 3.15 15.34 9.90
N PRO A 74 3.60 15.75 8.70
CA PRO A 74 2.85 16.68 7.87
C PRO A 74 1.49 16.11 7.48
N ARG A 75 0.46 16.93 7.65
CA ARG A 75 -0.92 16.61 7.24
C ARG A 75 -1.45 17.59 6.20
N TRP A 76 -0.75 18.70 6.02
CA TRP A 76 -1.07 19.77 5.08
C TRP A 76 0.02 19.84 4.01
N LEU A 77 -0.34 19.66 2.74
CA LEU A 77 0.56 19.84 1.61
C LEU A 77 0.33 21.22 1.00
N SER A 78 1.25 22.12 1.25
CA SER A 78 1.06 23.57 1.06
C SER A 78 1.13 24.02 -0.39
N GLU A 79 1.76 23.24 -1.28
CA GLU A 79 1.97 23.64 -2.69
C GLU A 79 0.85 23.17 -3.62
N PHE A 80 0.09 22.13 -3.25
CA PHE A 80 -1.05 21.68 -4.05
C PHE A 80 -2.04 22.81 -4.31
N HIS A 81 -2.87 22.69 -5.33
CA HIS A 81 -3.81 23.72 -5.79
C HIS A 81 -3.12 25.07 -6.00
N ALA A 82 -2.00 25.07 -6.73
CA ALA A 82 -1.22 26.27 -7.06
C ALA A 82 -0.78 27.09 -5.83
N GLY A 83 -0.54 26.42 -4.69
CA GLY A 83 -0.09 27.03 -3.44
C GLY A 83 -1.22 27.38 -2.46
N PHE A 84 -2.48 27.08 -2.76
CA PHE A 84 -3.57 27.14 -1.77
C PHE A 84 -3.45 26.04 -0.72
N GLY A 85 -2.81 24.91 -1.07
CA GLY A 85 -2.61 23.75 -0.20
C GLY A 85 -3.87 22.91 0.04
N GLU A 86 -3.67 21.71 0.55
CA GLU A 86 -4.77 20.80 0.90
C GLU A 86 -4.38 19.82 2.02
N PRO A 87 -5.38 19.24 2.74
CA PRO A 87 -5.16 18.27 3.80
C PRO A 87 -4.98 16.83 3.28
N THR A 88 -4.26 16.61 2.20
CA THR A 88 -4.11 15.30 1.52
C THR A 88 -3.74 14.19 2.49
N LEU A 89 -2.73 14.40 3.33
CA LEU A 89 -2.20 13.33 4.21
C LEU A 89 -3.06 13.09 5.46
N LEU A 90 -4.19 13.77 5.60
CA LEU A 90 -5.25 13.37 6.54
C LEU A 90 -6.12 12.24 5.98
N PHE A 91 -6.30 12.18 4.65
CA PHE A 91 -7.24 11.28 3.98
C PHE A 91 -6.54 10.24 3.12
N TYR A 92 -5.46 10.63 2.46
CA TYR A 92 -4.59 9.72 1.71
C TYR A 92 -3.50 9.17 2.63
N PRO A 93 -3.32 7.84 2.71
CA PRO A 93 -2.37 7.21 3.62
C PRO A 93 -0.93 7.69 3.39
N PRO A 94 -0.21 8.13 4.44
CA PRO A 94 1.08 8.80 4.29
C PRO A 94 2.29 7.85 4.21
N GLY A 95 2.09 6.53 4.39
CA GLY A 95 3.17 5.57 4.63
C GLY A 95 4.23 5.52 3.53
N LEU A 96 3.83 5.58 2.25
CA LEU A 96 4.80 5.63 1.15
C LEU A 96 5.72 6.84 1.26
N TYR A 97 5.17 8.00 1.58
CA TYR A 97 5.93 9.26 1.66
C TYR A 97 6.85 9.31 2.87
N PHE A 98 6.48 8.65 3.98
CA PHE A 98 7.36 8.49 5.14
C PHE A 98 8.53 7.53 4.91
N VAL A 99 8.51 6.76 3.82
CA VAL A 99 9.66 5.96 3.37
C VAL A 99 10.43 6.71 2.27
N SER A 100 9.73 7.25 1.27
CA SER A 100 10.37 7.87 0.11
C SER A 100 11.06 9.21 0.44
N ALA A 101 10.48 10.06 1.29
CA ALA A 101 11.07 11.35 1.61
C ALA A 101 12.40 11.23 2.42
N PRO A 102 12.51 10.41 3.48
CA PRO A 102 13.82 10.16 4.11
C PRO A 102 14.85 9.54 3.16
N LEU A 103 14.45 8.61 2.28
CA LEU A 103 15.35 8.08 1.26
C LEU A 103 15.78 9.17 0.27
N SER A 104 14.89 10.08 -0.11
CA SER A 104 15.24 11.25 -0.92
C SER A 104 16.29 12.11 -0.22
N ALA A 105 16.12 12.37 1.09
CA ALA A 105 17.11 13.13 1.87
C ALA A 105 18.48 12.44 1.87
N LEU A 106 18.53 11.12 2.08
CA LEU A 106 19.76 10.32 2.05
C LEU A 106 20.43 10.31 0.67
N LEU A 107 19.64 10.48 -0.40
CA LEU A 107 20.12 10.57 -1.79
C LEU A 107 20.35 12.02 -2.25
N GLY A 108 20.70 12.92 -1.34
CA GLY A 108 21.04 14.31 -1.65
C GLY A 108 19.83 15.18 -2.07
N GLY A 109 18.63 14.82 -1.66
CA GLY A 109 17.39 15.52 -1.98
C GLY A 109 16.73 15.04 -3.29
N ASP A 110 17.24 13.99 -3.93
CA ASP A 110 16.69 13.44 -5.17
C ASP A 110 15.38 12.68 -4.90
N VAL A 111 14.26 13.37 -5.09
CA VAL A 111 12.90 12.85 -4.89
C VAL A 111 12.58 11.69 -5.82
N LEU A 112 13.02 11.75 -7.07
CA LEU A 112 12.79 10.69 -8.06
C LEU A 112 13.47 9.39 -7.62
N SER A 113 14.75 9.46 -7.28
CA SER A 113 15.51 8.31 -6.81
C SER A 113 14.99 7.80 -5.45
N GLY A 114 14.56 8.70 -4.56
CA GLY A 114 14.00 8.34 -3.26
C GLY A 114 12.68 7.57 -3.36
N LEU A 115 11.78 7.97 -4.26
CA LEU A 115 10.52 7.26 -4.51
C LEU A 115 10.78 5.87 -5.09
N PHE A 116 11.60 5.74 -6.13
CA PHE A 116 11.90 4.43 -6.71
C PHE A 116 12.71 3.53 -5.79
N ALA A 117 13.58 4.08 -4.94
CA ALA A 117 14.24 3.30 -3.89
C ALA A 117 13.25 2.75 -2.86
N ALA A 118 12.24 3.53 -2.47
CA ALA A 118 11.16 3.06 -1.61
C ALA A 118 10.37 1.92 -2.26
N LEU A 119 9.99 2.06 -3.53
CA LEU A 119 9.29 1.00 -4.27
C LEU A 119 10.14 -0.26 -4.42
N ALA A 120 11.44 -0.12 -4.67
CA ALA A 120 12.37 -1.26 -4.74
C ALA A 120 12.49 -1.98 -3.39
N LEU A 121 12.50 -1.24 -2.28
CA LEU A 121 12.48 -1.81 -0.93
C LEU A 121 11.21 -2.63 -0.67
N PHE A 122 10.04 -2.09 -1.02
CA PHE A 122 8.77 -2.82 -0.91
C PHE A 122 8.72 -4.03 -1.83
N ALA A 123 9.19 -3.91 -3.08
CA ALA A 123 9.30 -5.03 -4.01
C ALA A 123 10.17 -6.15 -3.44
N PHE A 124 11.35 -5.80 -2.91
CA PHE A 124 12.26 -6.75 -2.28
C PHE A 124 11.61 -7.46 -1.10
N ALA A 125 10.96 -6.71 -0.20
CA ALA A 125 10.24 -7.27 0.93
C ALA A 125 9.14 -8.24 0.48
N GLY A 126 8.38 -7.90 -0.57
CA GLY A 126 7.34 -8.75 -1.14
C GLY A 126 7.89 -10.04 -1.73
N CYS A 127 8.94 -9.97 -2.55
CA CYS A 127 9.61 -11.13 -3.12
C CYS A 127 10.16 -12.06 -2.02
N LEU A 128 10.81 -11.49 -1.01
CA LEU A 128 11.34 -12.26 0.14
C LEU A 128 10.20 -12.91 0.94
N GLY A 129 9.06 -12.23 1.08
CA GLY A 129 7.85 -12.79 1.69
C GLY A 129 7.29 -13.96 0.90
N ALA A 130 7.20 -13.84 -0.43
CA ALA A 130 6.77 -14.92 -1.34
C ALA A 130 7.71 -16.14 -1.25
N PHE A 131 9.02 -15.90 -1.25
CA PHE A 131 10.01 -16.93 -0.97
C PHE A 131 9.74 -17.63 0.35
N ALA A 132 9.63 -16.89 1.45
CA ALA A 132 9.45 -17.42 2.79
C ALA A 132 8.14 -18.20 2.92
N PHE A 133 7.05 -17.68 2.35
CA PHE A 133 5.71 -18.28 2.40
C PHE A 133 5.67 -19.65 1.71
N VAL A 134 6.19 -19.75 0.47
CA VAL A 134 6.19 -21.01 -0.30
C VAL A 134 7.22 -22.01 0.25
N ARG A 135 8.43 -21.54 0.59
CA ARG A 135 9.48 -22.42 1.12
C ARG A 135 9.09 -23.13 2.41
N ARG A 136 8.27 -22.51 3.26
CA ARG A 136 7.80 -23.14 4.53
C ARG A 136 7.08 -24.48 4.31
N ARG A 137 6.59 -24.77 3.09
CA ARG A 137 5.75 -25.95 2.77
C ARG A 137 6.28 -26.78 1.63
N PHE A 138 7.15 -26.20 0.84
CA PHE A 138 7.76 -26.81 -0.33
C PHE A 138 9.29 -26.73 -0.25
N THR A 139 9.97 -26.57 -1.36
CA THR A 139 11.43 -26.53 -1.43
C THR A 139 11.98 -25.09 -1.52
N THR A 140 13.29 -24.94 -1.34
CA THR A 140 13.99 -23.66 -1.58
C THR A 140 13.82 -23.21 -3.04
N ALA A 141 13.84 -24.15 -4.00
CA ALA A 141 13.62 -23.85 -5.43
C ALA A 141 12.20 -23.32 -5.68
N ALA A 142 11.17 -23.90 -5.04
CA ALA A 142 9.80 -23.37 -5.13
C ALA A 142 9.71 -21.95 -4.55
N GLY A 143 10.37 -21.71 -3.43
CA GLY A 143 10.45 -20.37 -2.84
C GLY A 143 11.12 -19.35 -3.77
N ALA A 144 12.27 -19.70 -4.36
CA ALA A 144 12.97 -18.85 -5.30
C ALA A 144 12.12 -18.52 -6.55
N LEU A 145 11.43 -19.54 -7.10
CA LEU A 145 10.51 -19.35 -8.21
C LEU A 145 9.33 -18.45 -7.82
N ALA A 146 8.80 -18.60 -6.60
CA ALA A 146 7.72 -17.75 -6.09
C ALA A 146 8.18 -16.28 -5.94
N ALA A 147 9.41 -16.04 -5.44
CA ALA A 147 9.97 -14.69 -5.35
C ALA A 147 10.09 -14.03 -6.73
N ALA A 148 10.65 -14.74 -7.71
CA ALA A 148 10.81 -14.26 -9.07
C ALA A 148 9.45 -13.98 -9.75
N ALA A 149 8.52 -14.95 -9.67
CA ALA A 149 7.19 -14.80 -10.25
C ALA A 149 6.40 -13.66 -9.61
N TYR A 150 6.45 -13.52 -8.28
CA TYR A 150 5.76 -12.46 -7.55
C TYR A 150 6.28 -11.07 -7.93
N GLY A 151 7.59 -10.90 -8.05
CA GLY A 151 8.20 -9.61 -8.41
C GLY A 151 7.87 -9.13 -9.82
N LEU A 152 7.64 -10.07 -10.76
CA LEU A 152 7.46 -9.79 -12.18
C LEU A 152 6.00 -9.98 -12.68
N LEU A 153 5.02 -9.97 -11.76
CA LEU A 153 3.60 -10.06 -12.14
C LEU A 153 3.20 -8.90 -13.06
N PRO A 154 2.45 -9.16 -14.13
CA PRO A 154 2.03 -8.13 -15.08
C PRO A 154 1.31 -6.95 -14.43
N PHE A 155 0.45 -7.24 -13.44
CA PHE A 155 -0.27 -6.18 -12.76
C PHE A 155 0.65 -5.32 -11.89
N ARG A 156 1.69 -5.88 -11.26
CA ARG A 156 2.71 -5.11 -10.51
C ARG A 156 3.55 -4.22 -11.43
N VAL A 157 3.88 -4.71 -12.61
CA VAL A 157 4.53 -3.90 -13.66
C VAL A 157 3.62 -2.75 -14.06
N PHE A 158 2.32 -3.02 -14.27
CA PHE A 158 1.32 -2.00 -14.59
C PHE A 158 1.15 -0.96 -13.46
N GLU A 159 1.15 -1.36 -12.19
CA GLU A 159 1.05 -0.42 -11.05
C GLU A 159 2.16 0.63 -11.09
N ILE A 160 3.40 0.25 -11.41
CA ILE A 160 4.56 1.16 -11.45
C ILE A 160 4.57 1.97 -12.76
N TYR A 161 4.48 1.28 -13.91
CA TYR A 161 4.81 1.86 -15.20
C TYR A 161 3.60 2.40 -15.96
N GLY A 162 2.43 1.87 -15.68
CA GLY A 162 1.19 2.26 -16.36
C GLY A 162 0.37 3.25 -15.56
N ALA A 163 -0.04 2.86 -14.38
CA ALA A 163 -0.95 3.66 -13.56
C ALA A 163 -0.26 4.59 -12.56
N GLY A 164 0.96 4.26 -12.11
CA GLY A 164 1.62 4.98 -11.02
C GLY A 164 0.94 4.75 -9.66
N LEU A 165 0.36 3.56 -9.43
CA LEU A 165 -0.34 3.21 -8.19
C LEU A 165 0.65 2.83 -7.08
N ASP A 166 1.64 3.64 -6.86
CA ASP A 166 2.83 3.37 -6.03
C ASP A 166 2.47 2.97 -4.59
N SER A 167 1.47 3.60 -3.98
CA SER A 167 0.98 3.26 -2.64
C SER A 167 0.28 1.90 -2.60
N SER A 168 -0.47 1.53 -3.64
CA SER A 168 -1.12 0.22 -3.79
C SER A 168 -0.07 -0.87 -3.93
N PHE A 169 0.90 -0.67 -4.83
CA PHE A 169 2.05 -1.53 -5.03
C PHE A 169 2.80 -1.80 -3.72
N ALA A 170 3.10 -0.74 -2.94
CA ALA A 170 3.78 -0.86 -1.66
C ALA A 170 2.96 -1.67 -0.64
N ALA A 171 1.66 -1.42 -0.54
CA ALA A 171 0.77 -2.15 0.36
C ALA A 171 0.68 -3.64 0.00
N TRP A 172 0.40 -3.96 -1.25
CA TRP A 172 0.30 -5.34 -1.71
C TRP A 172 1.63 -6.09 -1.68
N SER A 173 2.76 -5.39 -1.70
CA SER A 173 4.08 -6.00 -1.46
C SER A 173 4.16 -6.71 -0.10
N LEU A 174 3.32 -6.34 0.86
CA LEU A 174 3.25 -6.99 2.17
C LEU A 174 2.33 -8.23 2.19
N LEU A 175 1.56 -8.51 1.12
CA LEU A 175 0.60 -9.62 1.07
C LEU A 175 1.21 -10.99 1.44
N PRO A 176 2.37 -11.42 0.93
CA PRO A 176 2.91 -12.74 1.30
C PRO A 176 3.21 -12.86 2.80
N TRP A 177 3.62 -11.78 3.46
CA TRP A 177 3.81 -11.72 4.90
C TRP A 177 2.50 -11.80 5.67
N VAL A 178 1.45 -11.14 5.15
CA VAL A 178 0.09 -11.25 5.68
C VAL A 178 -0.40 -12.69 5.63
N LEU A 179 -0.24 -13.38 4.49
CA LEU A 179 -0.64 -14.79 4.36
C LEU A 179 0.08 -15.69 5.38
N ILE A 180 1.37 -15.42 5.65
CA ILE A 180 2.13 -16.08 6.74
C ILE A 180 1.48 -15.84 8.10
N CYS A 181 1.11 -14.59 8.39
CA CYS A 181 0.52 -14.22 9.67
C CYS A 181 -0.87 -14.84 9.87
N LEU A 182 -1.71 -14.82 8.83
CA LEU A 182 -3.04 -15.44 8.87
C LEU A 182 -2.97 -16.93 9.19
N GLU A 183 -2.05 -17.67 8.53
CA GLU A 183 -1.85 -19.09 8.86
C GLU A 183 -1.32 -19.28 10.28
N ASP A 184 -0.30 -18.50 10.68
CA ASP A 184 0.26 -18.58 12.04
C ASP A 184 -0.83 -18.29 13.09
N CYS A 185 -1.80 -17.40 12.83
CA CYS A 185 -2.91 -17.10 13.73
C CYS A 185 -3.91 -18.25 13.86
N VAL A 186 -4.22 -18.97 12.80
CA VAL A 186 -5.21 -20.06 12.83
C VAL A 186 -4.61 -21.40 13.27
N GLU A 187 -3.29 -21.60 13.14
CA GLU A 187 -2.61 -22.84 13.50
C GLU A 187 -2.13 -22.87 14.96
N GLU A 188 -2.13 -21.76 15.69
CA GLU A 188 -1.63 -21.69 17.08
C GLU A 188 -2.53 -22.40 18.10
N GLU A 189 -3.73 -22.83 17.74
CA GLU A 189 -4.71 -23.44 18.67
C GLU A 189 -4.40 -24.88 19.11
N GLY A 190 -3.27 -25.46 18.73
CA GLY A 190 -2.80 -26.76 19.22
C GLY A 190 -1.95 -26.62 20.47
N ALA A 191 -2.33 -27.32 21.54
CA ALA A 191 -1.66 -27.32 22.85
C ALA A 191 -0.13 -27.53 22.73
N GLY A 192 0.66 -26.69 23.42
CA GLY A 192 2.08 -26.91 23.66
C GLY A 192 3.06 -26.37 22.61
N ARG A 193 2.63 -25.71 21.54
CA ARG A 193 3.54 -25.10 20.54
C ARG A 193 3.89 -23.66 20.91
N ALA A 194 5.19 -23.34 20.85
CA ALA A 194 5.68 -21.97 21.00
C ALA A 194 4.92 -21.02 20.05
N SER A 195 4.47 -19.88 20.58
CA SER A 195 3.76 -18.84 19.83
C SER A 195 4.52 -18.45 18.54
N ARG A 196 3.87 -18.55 17.39
CA ARG A 196 4.46 -18.27 16.10
C ARG A 196 4.68 -16.76 15.90
N PRO A 197 5.76 -16.34 15.23
CA PRO A 197 6.09 -14.92 15.09
C PRO A 197 5.03 -14.14 14.29
N GLY A 198 4.33 -14.77 13.35
CA GLY A 198 3.28 -14.14 12.56
C GLY A 198 2.11 -13.62 13.38
N VAL A 199 1.80 -14.25 14.52
CA VAL A 199 0.76 -13.76 15.42
C VAL A 199 1.10 -12.37 15.99
N ALA A 200 2.37 -12.14 16.31
CA ALA A 200 2.83 -10.85 16.79
C ALA A 200 2.99 -9.82 15.66
N ALA A 201 3.33 -10.27 14.46
CA ALA A 201 3.52 -9.40 13.30
C ALA A 201 2.20 -8.93 12.68
N TRP A 202 1.09 -9.68 12.82
CA TRP A 202 -0.17 -9.38 12.16
C TRP A 202 -0.70 -7.96 12.43
N PRO A 203 -0.79 -7.46 13.68
CA PRO A 203 -1.26 -6.09 13.93
C PRO A 203 -0.38 -5.03 13.26
N LEU A 204 0.94 -5.22 13.27
CA LEU A 204 1.86 -4.28 12.64
C LEU A 204 1.75 -4.26 11.11
N LEU A 205 1.62 -5.44 10.49
CA LEU A 205 1.46 -5.52 9.03
C LEU A 205 0.15 -4.89 8.58
N LEU A 206 -0.94 -5.12 9.32
CA LEU A 206 -2.21 -4.47 9.02
C LEU A 206 -2.12 -2.96 9.19
N ALA A 207 -1.48 -2.47 10.26
CA ALA A 207 -1.24 -1.05 10.46
C ALA A 207 -0.38 -0.46 9.34
N ALA A 208 0.70 -1.14 8.94
CA ALA A 208 1.56 -0.70 7.84
C ALA A 208 0.78 -0.63 6.52
N MET A 209 0.00 -1.66 6.18
CA MET A 209 -0.84 -1.64 4.97
C MET A 209 -1.88 -0.52 5.03
N THR A 210 -2.49 -0.27 6.20
CA THR A 210 -3.45 0.82 6.41
C THR A 210 -2.80 2.19 6.13
N LEU A 211 -1.57 2.38 6.60
CA LEU A 211 -0.81 3.60 6.37
C LEU A 211 -0.25 3.70 4.94
N LEU A 212 -0.23 2.62 4.17
CA LEU A 212 0.19 2.61 2.77
C LEU A 212 -0.98 2.82 1.81
N ASN A 213 -2.08 2.03 1.95
CA ASN A 213 -3.21 2.10 1.02
C ASN A 213 -4.51 1.55 1.63
N LEU A 214 -5.48 2.43 1.92
CA LEU A 214 -6.77 2.03 2.50
C LEU A 214 -7.60 1.11 1.60
N PRO A 215 -7.74 1.35 0.28
CA PRO A 215 -8.43 0.42 -0.62
C PRO A 215 -7.88 -1.01 -0.55
N ALA A 216 -6.55 -1.18 -0.53
CA ALA A 216 -5.93 -2.50 -0.40
C ALA A 216 -6.31 -3.19 0.91
N VAL A 217 -6.37 -2.45 2.02
CA VAL A 217 -6.78 -3.00 3.32
C VAL A 217 -8.25 -3.41 3.33
N VAL A 218 -9.14 -2.60 2.76
CA VAL A 218 -10.57 -2.96 2.64
C VAL A 218 -10.72 -4.27 1.89
N LEU A 219 -10.09 -4.40 0.72
CA LEU A 219 -10.10 -5.64 -0.06
C LEU A 219 -9.49 -6.82 0.71
N LEU A 220 -8.34 -6.62 1.35
CA LEU A 220 -7.69 -7.64 2.18
C LEU A 220 -8.61 -8.16 3.29
N LEU A 221 -9.30 -7.26 3.99
CA LEU A 221 -10.21 -7.63 5.08
C LEU A 221 -11.40 -8.45 4.58
N TYR A 222 -11.98 -8.10 3.42
CA TYR A 222 -13.04 -8.90 2.79
C TYR A 222 -12.54 -10.27 2.34
N LEU A 223 -11.37 -10.37 1.71
CA LEU A 223 -10.76 -11.65 1.33
C LEU A 223 -10.46 -12.51 2.57
N THR A 224 -9.96 -11.89 3.64
CA THR A 224 -9.68 -12.57 4.92
C THR A 224 -10.97 -13.05 5.58
N ALA A 225 -12.02 -12.23 5.61
CA ALA A 225 -13.32 -12.62 6.17
C ALA A 225 -13.94 -13.77 5.37
N PHE A 226 -13.89 -13.72 4.04
CA PHE A 226 -14.36 -14.80 3.17
C PHE A 226 -13.59 -16.11 3.43
N TRP A 227 -12.26 -16.05 3.49
CA TRP A 227 -11.44 -17.21 3.82
C TRP A 227 -11.76 -17.80 5.20
N LEU A 228 -11.92 -16.96 6.24
CA LEU A 228 -12.29 -17.39 7.57
C LEU A 228 -13.67 -18.04 7.59
N LEU A 229 -14.64 -17.49 6.85
CA LEU A 229 -16.00 -18.04 6.74
C LEU A 229 -15.97 -19.44 6.11
N VAL A 230 -15.35 -19.59 4.94
CA VAL A 230 -15.24 -20.89 4.26
C VAL A 230 -14.51 -21.91 5.15
N ARG A 231 -13.43 -21.50 5.83
CA ARG A 231 -12.71 -22.34 6.76
C ARG A 231 -13.59 -22.76 7.96
N ALA A 232 -14.36 -21.83 8.51
CA ALA A 232 -15.26 -22.12 9.64
C ALA A 232 -16.36 -23.11 9.24
N LEU A 233 -16.96 -22.93 8.06
CA LEU A 233 -17.96 -23.85 7.52
C LEU A 233 -17.37 -25.25 7.25
N ALA A 234 -16.20 -25.31 6.62
CA ALA A 234 -15.53 -26.58 6.30
C ALA A 234 -15.10 -27.37 7.57
N LEU A 235 -14.65 -26.68 8.61
CA LEU A 235 -14.22 -27.28 9.87
C LEU A 235 -15.34 -27.38 10.90
N ARG A 236 -16.51 -26.80 10.65
CA ARG A 236 -17.62 -26.62 11.61
C ARG A 236 -17.16 -26.00 12.94
N LYS A 237 -16.14 -25.13 12.89
CA LYS A 237 -15.50 -24.52 14.05
C LYS A 237 -14.89 -23.16 13.69
N LEU A 238 -15.09 -22.16 14.56
CA LEU A 238 -14.52 -20.79 14.40
C LEU A 238 -13.02 -20.70 14.77
N SER A 239 -12.28 -21.78 14.58
CA SER A 239 -10.88 -21.92 14.98
C SER A 239 -10.00 -20.79 14.43
N GLY A 240 -9.38 -20.01 15.32
CA GLY A 240 -8.48 -18.90 14.98
C GLY A 240 -9.15 -17.61 14.51
N ALA A 241 -10.43 -17.62 14.10
CA ALA A 241 -11.11 -16.42 13.58
C ALA A 241 -11.17 -15.28 14.62
N PRO A 242 -11.55 -15.52 15.91
CA PRO A 242 -11.55 -14.43 16.89
C PRO A 242 -10.18 -13.81 17.10
N ARG A 243 -9.11 -14.62 17.01
CA ARG A 243 -7.74 -14.14 17.12
C ARG A 243 -7.34 -13.26 15.93
N VAL A 244 -7.61 -13.71 14.69
CA VAL A 244 -7.33 -12.91 13.48
C VAL A 244 -8.05 -11.58 13.55
N LEU A 245 -9.34 -11.57 13.92
CA LEU A 245 -10.15 -10.35 14.00
C LEU A 245 -9.72 -9.44 15.16
N GLY A 246 -9.47 -9.98 16.35
CA GLY A 246 -9.02 -9.19 17.50
C GLY A 246 -7.67 -8.51 17.25
N LEU A 247 -6.73 -9.23 16.63
CA LEU A 247 -5.44 -8.66 16.24
C LEU A 247 -5.58 -7.67 15.07
N ALA A 248 -6.56 -7.84 14.17
CA ALA A 248 -6.85 -6.86 13.11
C ALA A 248 -7.39 -5.54 13.71
N ILE A 249 -8.30 -5.61 14.68
CA ILE A 249 -8.77 -4.43 15.42
C ILE A 249 -7.58 -3.72 16.11
N TRP A 250 -6.67 -4.49 16.68
CA TRP A 250 -5.46 -3.92 17.28
C TRP A 250 -4.57 -3.22 16.24
N GLY A 251 -4.39 -3.81 15.07
CA GLY A 251 -3.68 -3.18 13.95
C GLY A 251 -4.33 -1.88 13.49
N ALA A 252 -5.67 -1.85 13.40
CA ALA A 252 -6.41 -0.63 13.11
C ALA A 252 -6.23 0.45 14.20
N ALA A 253 -6.16 0.06 15.47
CA ALA A 253 -5.87 0.99 16.58
C ALA A 253 -4.43 1.54 16.49
N ILE A 254 -3.44 0.74 16.10
CA ILE A 254 -2.06 1.22 15.85
C ILE A 254 -2.06 2.25 14.70
N ALA A 255 -2.87 2.08 13.66
CA ALA A 255 -3.04 3.04 12.58
C ALA A 255 -4.00 4.19 12.90
N GLY A 256 -4.51 4.28 14.13
CA GLY A 256 -5.52 5.26 14.59
C GLY A 256 -5.12 6.72 14.36
N VAL A 257 -3.81 7.02 14.37
CA VAL A 257 -3.26 8.36 14.07
C VAL A 257 -3.67 8.89 12.68
N HIS A 258 -3.97 7.99 11.75
CA HIS A 258 -4.48 8.30 10.42
C HIS A 258 -5.99 8.01 10.31
N VAL A 259 -6.42 6.82 10.74
CA VAL A 259 -7.81 6.35 10.54
C VAL A 259 -8.83 7.23 11.27
N ILE A 260 -8.58 7.59 12.54
CA ILE A 260 -9.55 8.34 13.35
C ILE A 260 -9.80 9.75 12.78
N PRO A 261 -8.76 10.58 12.53
CA PRO A 261 -9.00 11.90 11.93
C PRO A 261 -9.54 11.79 10.50
N ALA A 262 -9.10 10.81 9.69
CA ALA A 262 -9.64 10.61 8.35
C ALA A 262 -11.16 10.40 8.38
N LEU A 263 -11.66 9.51 9.24
CA LEU A 263 -13.10 9.23 9.35
C LEU A 263 -13.91 10.42 9.86
N VAL A 264 -13.39 11.14 10.87
CA VAL A 264 -14.13 12.25 11.50
C VAL A 264 -14.11 13.52 10.65
N GLU A 265 -12.96 13.83 10.03
CA GLU A 265 -12.76 15.08 9.29
C GLU A 265 -13.09 14.96 7.80
N MET A 266 -13.46 13.77 7.30
CA MET A 266 -13.87 13.55 5.89
C MET A 266 -15.05 14.44 5.47
N ARG A 267 -15.92 14.81 6.39
CA ARG A 267 -17.04 15.73 6.17
C ARG A 267 -16.61 17.17 5.83
N GLU A 268 -15.36 17.53 6.11
CA GLU A 268 -14.81 18.88 5.89
C GLU A 268 -14.17 19.04 4.51
N VAL A 269 -14.17 17.99 3.68
CA VAL A 269 -13.65 18.02 2.31
C VAL A 269 -14.71 17.61 1.29
N GLN A 270 -14.51 18.07 0.07
CA GLN A 270 -15.18 17.57 -1.13
C GLN A 270 -14.22 16.60 -1.80
N ILE A 271 -14.65 15.35 -1.98
CA ILE A 271 -13.88 14.37 -2.76
C ILE A 271 -14.24 14.61 -4.22
N LEU A 272 -13.23 15.02 -4.99
CA LEU A 272 -13.40 15.18 -6.43
C LEU A 272 -13.32 13.80 -7.10
N GLY A 273 -14.46 13.17 -7.35
CA GLY A 273 -14.54 11.88 -8.03
C GLY A 273 -15.91 11.25 -7.92
N GLU A 274 -16.37 10.64 -9.00
CA GLU A 274 -17.61 9.88 -9.06
C GLU A 274 -17.41 8.44 -8.55
N GLU A 275 -18.52 7.71 -8.30
CA GLU A 275 -18.48 6.28 -8.00
C GLU A 275 -18.10 5.48 -9.25
N LEU A 276 -16.79 5.27 -9.44
CA LEU A 276 -16.24 4.67 -10.65
C LEU A 276 -16.44 3.14 -10.71
N TYR A 277 -16.81 2.46 -9.60
CA TYR A 277 -16.79 0.99 -9.54
C TYR A 277 -17.69 0.32 -10.57
N ARG A 278 -18.86 0.93 -10.90
CA ARG A 278 -19.86 0.32 -11.79
C ARG A 278 -19.36 0.06 -13.21
N GLY A 279 -18.48 0.91 -13.72
CA GLY A 279 -17.87 0.79 -15.04
C GLY A 279 -16.53 0.03 -15.06
N ASN A 280 -16.03 -0.43 -13.91
CA ASN A 280 -14.64 -0.88 -13.76
C ASN A 280 -14.50 -2.37 -13.40
N PHE A 281 -15.54 -3.18 -13.64
CA PHE A 281 -15.47 -4.64 -13.53
C PHE A 281 -14.80 -5.27 -14.76
N LEU A 282 -14.08 -6.37 -14.55
CA LEU A 282 -13.54 -7.19 -15.64
C LEU A 282 -14.67 -7.81 -16.46
N PHE A 283 -14.41 -8.07 -17.73
CA PHE A 283 -15.31 -8.74 -18.69
C PHE A 283 -16.67 -8.04 -18.93
N GLN A 284 -16.75 -6.74 -18.66
CA GLN A 284 -18.02 -6.01 -18.70
C GLN A 284 -18.31 -5.33 -20.04
N GLY A 285 -17.40 -5.33 -21.00
CA GLY A 285 -17.60 -4.72 -22.31
C GLY A 285 -17.59 -3.19 -22.36
N GLN A 286 -17.67 -2.49 -21.23
CA GLN A 286 -17.57 -1.03 -21.10
C GLN A 286 -16.52 -0.72 -20.05
N GLY A 287 -15.77 0.36 -20.14
CA GLY A 287 -14.92 0.65 -19.03
C GLY A 287 -13.85 1.71 -19.21
N PHE A 288 -13.44 2.28 -18.12
CA PHE A 288 -12.25 3.05 -17.81
C PHE A 288 -12.08 4.44 -18.44
N GLY A 289 -12.90 4.86 -19.39
CA GLY A 289 -12.57 6.01 -20.23
C GLY A 289 -11.23 5.86 -20.99
N MET A 290 -10.62 4.69 -20.92
CA MET A 290 -9.35 4.30 -21.51
C MET A 290 -9.61 3.33 -22.67
N GLY A 291 -9.87 3.67 -23.83
CA GLY A 291 -10.15 2.90 -25.06
C GLY A 291 -10.20 1.35 -24.98
N GLU A 292 -10.81 0.71 -25.94
CA GLU A 292 -11.03 -0.76 -25.96
C GLU A 292 -9.75 -1.61 -25.80
N GLY A 293 -8.62 -1.12 -26.31
CA GLY A 293 -7.34 -1.85 -26.22
C GLY A 293 -6.86 -2.06 -24.78
N ILE A 294 -7.02 -1.06 -23.91
CA ILE A 294 -6.59 -1.16 -22.51
C ILE A 294 -7.53 -2.10 -21.74
N ARG A 295 -8.83 -2.07 -22.02
CA ARG A 295 -9.78 -3.01 -21.43
C ARG A 295 -9.42 -4.47 -21.72
N LEU A 296 -9.11 -4.80 -22.97
CA LEU A 296 -8.70 -6.15 -23.36
C LEU A 296 -7.46 -6.60 -22.60
N VAL A 297 -6.56 -5.69 -22.25
CA VAL A 297 -5.38 -6.01 -21.44
C VAL A 297 -5.78 -6.34 -20.01
N PHE A 298 -6.68 -5.57 -19.38
CA PHE A 298 -7.18 -5.86 -18.03
C PHE A 298 -7.92 -7.19 -17.97
N ASP A 299 -8.76 -7.50 -18.96
CA ASP A 299 -9.47 -8.77 -19.05
C ASP A 299 -8.48 -9.94 -19.17
N ARG A 300 -7.39 -9.80 -19.95
CA ARG A 300 -6.31 -10.79 -20.02
C ARG A 300 -5.53 -10.90 -18.72
N MET A 301 -5.27 -9.77 -18.04
CA MET A 301 -4.65 -9.77 -16.70
C MET A 301 -5.52 -10.46 -15.65
N GLY A 302 -6.83 -10.59 -15.86
CA GLY A 302 -7.72 -11.40 -15.04
C GLY A 302 -7.75 -12.87 -15.47
N LEU A 303 -7.94 -13.11 -16.77
CA LEU A 303 -8.12 -14.45 -17.34
C LEU A 303 -6.87 -15.33 -17.19
N ILE A 304 -5.69 -14.82 -17.55
CA ILE A 304 -4.45 -15.63 -17.56
C ILE A 304 -4.06 -16.07 -16.14
N PRO A 305 -3.99 -15.19 -15.12
CA PRO A 305 -3.77 -15.63 -13.74
C PRO A 305 -4.88 -16.55 -13.22
N GLY A 306 -6.14 -16.32 -13.62
CA GLY A 306 -7.26 -17.18 -13.26
C GLY A 306 -7.07 -18.63 -13.76
N ILE A 307 -6.69 -18.81 -15.03
CA ILE A 307 -6.37 -20.12 -15.60
C ILE A 307 -5.15 -20.74 -14.91
N ALA A 308 -4.08 -19.95 -14.69
CA ALA A 308 -2.88 -20.41 -14.02
C ALA A 308 -3.17 -20.90 -12.58
N LEU A 309 -4.00 -20.16 -11.86
CA LEU A 309 -4.45 -20.54 -10.53
C LEU A 309 -5.24 -21.85 -10.56
N ALA A 310 -6.25 -21.97 -11.42
CA ALA A 310 -7.08 -23.17 -11.54
C ALA A 310 -6.23 -24.41 -11.85
N ALA A 311 -5.36 -24.34 -12.86
CA ALA A 311 -4.46 -25.42 -13.22
C ALA A 311 -3.51 -25.80 -12.06
N SER A 312 -2.99 -24.81 -11.33
CA SER A 312 -2.11 -25.02 -10.19
C SER A 312 -2.83 -25.67 -9.00
N LEU A 313 -4.07 -25.28 -8.73
CA LEU A 313 -4.88 -25.87 -7.66
C LEU A 313 -5.23 -27.31 -7.98
N VAL A 314 -5.57 -27.66 -9.23
CA VAL A 314 -5.78 -29.04 -9.68
C VAL A 314 -4.50 -29.85 -9.50
N ALA A 315 -3.34 -29.32 -9.90
CA ALA A 315 -2.05 -30.00 -9.73
C ALA A 315 -1.69 -30.25 -8.25
N LEU A 316 -1.91 -29.26 -7.39
CA LEU A 316 -1.68 -29.38 -5.95
C LEU A 316 -2.67 -30.34 -5.27
N GLY A 317 -3.93 -30.35 -5.70
CA GLY A 317 -4.96 -31.28 -5.21
C GLY A 317 -4.70 -32.74 -5.63
N ALA A 318 -4.19 -32.96 -6.84
CA ALA A 318 -3.81 -34.28 -7.36
C ALA A 318 -2.45 -34.79 -6.84
N ALA A 319 -1.72 -33.98 -6.06
CA ALA A 319 -0.42 -34.35 -5.54
C ALA A 319 -0.53 -35.49 -4.53
N LYS A 320 0.36 -36.50 -4.66
CA LYS A 320 0.47 -37.58 -3.69
C LYS A 320 0.87 -37.02 -2.31
N THR A 321 0.36 -37.66 -1.25
CA THR A 321 0.75 -37.35 0.12
C THR A 321 2.27 -37.49 0.32
N SER A 322 2.84 -36.68 1.18
CA SER A 322 4.28 -36.69 1.47
C SER A 322 4.71 -37.84 2.36
N GLY A 323 3.75 -38.48 3.04
CA GLY A 323 3.98 -39.43 4.13
C GLY A 323 4.18 -38.75 5.49
N ASP A 324 4.29 -37.43 5.53
CA ASP A 324 4.28 -36.61 6.77
C ASP A 324 2.91 -35.91 6.91
N PRO A 325 2.06 -36.31 7.87
CA PRO A 325 0.73 -35.75 8.06
C PRO A 325 0.74 -34.24 8.35
N ASP A 326 1.75 -33.74 9.05
CA ASP A 326 1.86 -32.31 9.39
C ASP A 326 2.24 -31.49 8.14
N LEU A 327 3.13 -31.98 7.30
CA LEU A 327 3.47 -31.34 6.03
C LEU A 327 2.28 -31.33 5.08
N ASP A 328 1.55 -32.44 4.99
CA ASP A 328 0.36 -32.55 4.14
C ASP A 328 -0.76 -31.63 4.60
N ARG A 329 -0.95 -31.47 5.92
CA ARG A 329 -1.88 -30.49 6.49
C ARG A 329 -1.51 -29.07 6.13
N ARG A 330 -0.22 -28.69 6.24
CA ARG A 330 0.28 -27.36 5.88
C ARG A 330 0.14 -27.08 4.39
N ARG A 331 0.37 -28.06 3.52
CA ARG A 331 0.16 -27.93 2.07
C ARG A 331 -1.32 -27.73 1.74
N ARG A 332 -2.22 -28.47 2.39
CA ARG A 332 -3.67 -28.25 2.24
C ARG A 332 -4.11 -26.88 2.71
N SER A 333 -3.61 -26.42 3.87
CA SER A 333 -3.89 -25.06 4.37
C SER A 333 -3.42 -24.00 3.41
N PHE A 334 -2.21 -24.13 2.86
CA PHE A 334 -1.67 -23.25 1.80
C PHE A 334 -2.57 -23.24 0.58
N THR A 335 -2.92 -24.42 0.03
CA THR A 335 -3.75 -24.52 -1.17
C THR A 335 -5.12 -23.90 -0.97
N LEU A 336 -5.74 -24.10 0.20
CA LEU A 336 -7.02 -23.51 0.54
C LEU A 336 -6.92 -21.97 0.68
N LEU A 337 -5.91 -21.46 1.39
CA LEU A 337 -5.73 -20.02 1.59
C LEU A 337 -5.49 -19.31 0.27
N VAL A 338 -4.50 -19.76 -0.51
CA VAL A 338 -4.13 -19.17 -1.80
C VAL A 338 -5.26 -19.32 -2.81
N GLY A 339 -5.91 -20.51 -2.84
CA GLY A 339 -7.04 -20.77 -3.72
C GLY A 339 -8.22 -19.85 -3.44
N LEU A 340 -8.64 -19.72 -2.18
CA LEU A 340 -9.77 -18.86 -1.82
C LEU A 340 -9.48 -17.38 -2.05
N PHE A 341 -8.26 -16.92 -1.71
CA PHE A 341 -7.89 -15.54 -2.01
C PHE A 341 -7.93 -15.23 -3.51
N GLY A 342 -7.38 -16.12 -4.34
CA GLY A 342 -7.38 -15.93 -5.78
C GLY A 342 -8.77 -16.04 -6.42
N CYS A 343 -9.54 -17.08 -6.08
CA CYS A 343 -10.90 -17.27 -6.62
C CYS A 343 -11.85 -16.14 -6.19
N ALA A 344 -11.79 -15.73 -4.91
CA ALA A 344 -12.58 -14.60 -4.43
C ALA A 344 -12.16 -13.29 -5.12
N SER A 345 -10.86 -13.08 -5.31
CA SER A 345 -10.35 -11.91 -6.03
C SER A 345 -10.87 -11.85 -7.46
N LEU A 346 -10.83 -12.96 -8.18
CA LEU A 346 -11.38 -13.04 -9.53
C LEU A 346 -12.89 -12.78 -9.53
N PHE A 347 -13.64 -13.41 -8.63
CA PHE A 347 -15.09 -13.22 -8.54
C PHE A 347 -15.45 -11.76 -8.26
N PHE A 348 -14.88 -11.16 -7.20
CA PHE A 348 -15.16 -9.77 -6.83
C PHE A 348 -14.66 -8.74 -7.85
N ALA A 349 -13.71 -9.09 -8.71
CA ALA A 349 -13.27 -8.24 -9.81
C ALA A 349 -14.23 -8.23 -11.01
N THR A 350 -15.15 -9.18 -11.10
CA THR A 350 -16.10 -9.31 -12.24
C THR A 350 -17.46 -8.71 -11.94
N ALA A 351 -18.23 -8.40 -13.00
CA ALA A 351 -19.60 -7.89 -12.89
C ALA A 351 -20.58 -8.84 -12.17
N ALA A 352 -20.25 -10.14 -12.08
CA ALA A 352 -21.05 -11.11 -11.31
C ALA A 352 -21.11 -10.77 -9.81
N ALA A 353 -20.13 -10.04 -9.29
CA ALA A 353 -20.09 -9.61 -7.89
C ALA A 353 -20.70 -8.21 -7.66
N ARG A 354 -21.31 -7.56 -8.66
CA ARG A 354 -21.86 -6.20 -8.54
C ARG A 354 -22.78 -6.05 -7.32
N TRP A 355 -23.68 -7.01 -7.11
CA TRP A 355 -24.56 -7.03 -5.95
C TRP A 355 -23.82 -6.97 -4.61
N ALA A 356 -22.66 -7.65 -4.51
CA ALA A 356 -21.84 -7.61 -3.29
C ALA A 356 -21.22 -6.23 -3.08
N TRP A 357 -20.79 -5.55 -4.16
CA TRP A 357 -20.29 -4.18 -4.10
C TRP A 357 -21.38 -3.18 -3.67
N GLU A 358 -22.63 -3.46 -3.97
CA GLU A 358 -23.78 -2.60 -3.61
C GLU A 358 -24.20 -2.77 -2.14
N ILE A 359 -24.09 -3.98 -1.57
CA ILE A 359 -24.55 -4.26 -0.20
C ILE A 359 -23.45 -4.25 0.85
N LEU A 360 -22.19 -4.53 0.46
CA LEU A 360 -21.08 -4.57 1.43
C LEU A 360 -20.60 -3.15 1.74
N PRO A 361 -20.53 -2.78 3.04
CA PRO A 361 -20.15 -1.42 3.43
C PRO A 361 -18.73 -1.09 2.98
N VAL A 362 -18.51 0.17 2.61
CA VAL A 362 -17.20 0.73 2.22
C VAL A 362 -16.62 0.17 0.91
N LEU A 363 -17.08 -0.99 0.40
CA LEU A 363 -16.51 -1.61 -0.80
C LEU A 363 -16.65 -0.69 -2.02
N GLN A 364 -17.76 0.02 -2.16
CA GLN A 364 -17.97 1.02 -3.23
C GLN A 364 -16.90 2.13 -3.22
N LYS A 365 -16.37 2.49 -2.05
CA LYS A 365 -15.33 3.51 -1.90
C LYS A 365 -13.94 3.06 -2.39
N VAL A 366 -13.76 1.77 -2.68
CA VAL A 366 -12.57 1.26 -3.34
C VAL A 366 -12.49 1.70 -4.80
N ASN A 367 -13.65 2.00 -5.43
CA ASN A 367 -13.86 2.54 -6.77
C ASN A 367 -13.42 1.65 -7.95
N LEU A 368 -12.42 0.79 -7.78
CA LEU A 368 -11.76 0.11 -8.89
C LEU A 368 -11.68 -1.40 -8.60
N PRO A 369 -12.72 -2.20 -8.98
CA PRO A 369 -12.75 -3.65 -8.79
C PRO A 369 -11.53 -4.39 -9.34
N TRP A 370 -10.94 -3.91 -10.44
CA TRP A 370 -9.74 -4.48 -11.03
C TRP A 370 -8.48 -4.40 -10.12
N ARG A 371 -8.50 -3.65 -9.00
CA ARG A 371 -7.44 -3.70 -7.98
C ARG A 371 -7.27 -5.09 -7.37
N LEU A 372 -8.30 -5.95 -7.48
CA LEU A 372 -8.23 -7.37 -7.09
C LEU A 372 -7.37 -8.23 -8.04
N LEU A 373 -6.90 -7.68 -9.16
CA LEU A 373 -5.91 -8.33 -10.01
C LEU A 373 -4.59 -8.58 -9.28
N GLU A 374 -4.22 -7.74 -8.32
CA GLU A 374 -2.99 -7.96 -7.54
C GLU A 374 -3.07 -9.23 -6.67
N PRO A 375 -4.04 -9.39 -5.73
CA PRO A 375 -4.14 -10.61 -4.95
C PRO A 375 -4.50 -11.86 -5.79
N LEU A 376 -5.21 -11.72 -6.91
CA LEU A 376 -5.41 -12.81 -7.88
C LEU A 376 -4.08 -13.28 -8.49
N SER A 377 -3.31 -12.34 -9.05
CA SER A 377 -2.04 -12.64 -9.70
C SER A 377 -1.01 -13.18 -8.71
N ALA A 378 -0.97 -12.61 -7.49
CA ALA A 378 -0.15 -13.10 -6.39
C ALA A 378 -0.49 -14.56 -6.05
N SER A 379 -1.78 -14.87 -5.90
CA SER A 379 -2.26 -16.22 -5.61
C SER A 379 -1.86 -17.20 -6.72
N ALA A 380 -2.02 -16.80 -7.98
CA ALA A 380 -1.62 -17.60 -9.14
C ALA A 380 -0.11 -17.88 -9.15
N ALA A 381 0.73 -16.87 -8.89
CA ALA A 381 2.19 -17.03 -8.86
C ALA A 381 2.65 -17.98 -7.75
N LEU A 382 2.10 -17.80 -6.53
CA LEU A 382 2.43 -18.63 -5.37
C LEU A 382 2.01 -20.10 -5.57
N ALA A 383 0.78 -20.32 -6.09
CA ALA A 383 0.27 -21.64 -6.39
C ALA A 383 1.08 -22.33 -7.51
N SER A 384 1.40 -21.59 -8.59
CA SER A 384 2.15 -22.11 -9.73
C SER A 384 3.58 -22.48 -9.36
N ALA A 385 4.26 -21.67 -8.55
CA ALA A 385 5.59 -21.98 -8.05
C ALA A 385 5.60 -23.26 -7.18
N ALA A 386 4.58 -23.46 -6.35
CA ALA A 386 4.40 -24.68 -5.57
C ALA A 386 4.09 -25.88 -6.46
N ALA A 387 3.18 -25.76 -7.43
CA ALA A 387 2.79 -26.81 -8.34
C ALA A 387 3.96 -27.26 -9.23
N ALA A 388 4.78 -26.36 -9.74
CA ALA A 388 5.95 -26.66 -10.56
C ALA A 388 6.93 -27.62 -9.87
N VAL A 389 7.07 -27.54 -8.54
CA VAL A 389 7.96 -28.43 -7.77
C VAL A 389 7.28 -29.75 -7.44
N VAL A 390 5.99 -29.74 -7.13
CA VAL A 390 5.22 -30.97 -6.87
C VAL A 390 5.18 -31.87 -8.11
N LEU A 391 5.10 -31.27 -9.29
CA LEU A 391 5.09 -31.96 -10.59
C LEU A 391 6.50 -32.39 -11.06
N ALA A 392 7.56 -32.04 -10.36
CA ALA A 392 8.95 -32.32 -10.75
C ALA A 392 9.37 -33.82 -10.67
N ARG A 393 8.48 -34.73 -10.25
CA ARG A 393 8.76 -36.16 -10.21
C ARG A 393 8.79 -36.74 -11.62
N PRO A 394 9.73 -37.71 -11.93
CA PRO A 394 9.86 -38.29 -13.26
C PRO A 394 8.59 -39.02 -13.70
N GLY A 395 8.10 -38.67 -14.88
CA GLY A 395 6.92 -39.26 -15.51
C GLY A 395 6.39 -38.31 -16.61
N GLY A 396 6.27 -38.81 -17.88
CA GLY A 396 6.08 -38.01 -19.09
C GLY A 396 4.98 -36.91 -19.00
N ALA A 397 3.75 -37.25 -18.60
CA ALA A 397 2.66 -36.27 -18.52
C ALA A 397 2.92 -35.16 -17.45
N ARG A 398 3.54 -35.52 -16.33
CA ARG A 398 3.85 -34.54 -15.24
C ARG A 398 4.97 -33.58 -15.64
N ALA A 399 5.96 -34.05 -16.39
CA ALA A 399 7.03 -33.21 -16.92
C ALA A 399 6.46 -32.16 -17.91
N ALA A 400 5.51 -32.55 -18.76
CA ALA A 400 4.83 -31.66 -19.70
C ALA A 400 3.99 -30.60 -18.97
N ILE A 401 3.23 -30.98 -17.94
CA ILE A 401 2.45 -30.00 -17.13
C ILE A 401 3.39 -29.03 -16.41
N ARG A 402 4.50 -29.53 -15.83
CA ARG A 402 5.52 -28.69 -15.19
C ARG A 402 6.10 -27.68 -16.17
N LEU A 403 6.47 -28.12 -17.35
CA LEU A 403 6.97 -27.25 -18.42
C LEU A 403 5.91 -26.20 -18.78
N GLY A 404 4.65 -26.62 -18.93
CA GLY A 404 3.52 -25.72 -19.19
C GLY A 404 3.36 -24.64 -18.11
N VAL A 405 3.45 -25.00 -16.82
CA VAL A 405 3.41 -24.04 -15.71
C VAL A 405 4.59 -23.07 -15.75
N LEU A 406 5.81 -23.56 -16.03
CA LEU A 406 6.99 -22.69 -16.14
C LEU A 406 6.90 -21.76 -17.35
N VAL A 407 6.44 -22.26 -18.50
CA VAL A 407 6.20 -21.44 -19.70
C VAL A 407 5.11 -20.38 -19.43
N LEU A 408 4.06 -20.75 -18.70
CA LEU A 408 3.00 -19.81 -18.32
C LEU A 408 3.53 -18.70 -17.40
N LEU A 409 4.36 -19.02 -16.40
CA LEU A 409 4.98 -18.03 -15.53
C LEU A 409 5.95 -17.12 -16.30
N ALA A 410 6.76 -17.68 -17.18
CA ALA A 410 7.64 -16.92 -18.05
C ALA A 410 6.84 -16.03 -19.02
N GLY A 411 5.74 -16.56 -19.58
CA GLY A 411 4.82 -15.82 -20.43
C GLY A 411 4.14 -14.66 -19.71
N LEU A 412 3.74 -14.84 -18.46
CA LEU A 412 3.17 -13.78 -17.64
C LEU A 412 4.20 -12.66 -17.38
N ALA A 413 5.44 -13.03 -17.03
CA ALA A 413 6.50 -12.06 -16.82
C ALA A 413 6.83 -11.29 -18.11
N LEU A 414 6.97 -12.02 -19.23
CA LEU A 414 7.22 -11.44 -20.55
C LEU A 414 6.07 -10.53 -21.00
N PHE A 415 4.82 -10.97 -20.79
CA PHE A 415 3.64 -10.15 -21.09
C PHE A 415 3.65 -8.84 -20.30
N GLY A 416 4.00 -8.86 -19.01
CA GLY A 416 4.15 -7.65 -18.21
C GLY A 416 5.19 -6.70 -18.77
N LEU A 417 6.38 -7.21 -19.13
CA LEU A 417 7.47 -6.40 -19.70
C LEU A 417 7.12 -5.82 -21.08
N VAL A 418 6.50 -6.63 -21.97
CA VAL A 418 6.05 -6.18 -23.30
C VAL A 418 4.94 -5.16 -23.19
N PHE A 419 3.99 -5.39 -22.27
CA PHE A 419 2.89 -4.45 -22.03
C PHE A 419 3.40 -3.12 -21.50
N ASP A 420 4.36 -3.13 -20.56
CA ASP A 420 5.01 -1.90 -20.09
C ASP A 420 5.67 -1.14 -21.23
N GLY A 421 6.41 -1.84 -22.11
CA GLY A 421 7.01 -1.25 -23.30
C GLY A 421 5.98 -0.59 -24.21
N ALA A 422 4.87 -1.26 -24.48
CA ALA A 422 3.77 -0.74 -25.30
C ALA A 422 3.07 0.45 -24.65
N LEU A 423 2.80 0.39 -23.35
CA LEU A 423 2.15 1.45 -22.59
C LEU A 423 3.07 2.68 -22.46
N ALA A 424 4.36 2.46 -22.23
CA ALA A 424 5.34 3.54 -22.21
C ALA A 424 5.55 4.18 -23.59
N ALA A 425 5.42 3.41 -24.67
CA ALA A 425 5.42 3.96 -26.04
C ALA A 425 4.16 4.80 -26.31
N ALA A 426 2.99 4.34 -25.86
CA ALA A 426 1.72 5.05 -26.03
C ALA A 426 1.67 6.34 -25.20
N ASN A 427 2.08 6.31 -23.93
CA ASN A 427 2.04 7.45 -23.01
C ASN A 427 3.28 8.36 -23.10
N GLY A 428 4.34 7.87 -23.72
CA GLY A 428 5.65 8.52 -23.79
C GLY A 428 6.47 8.38 -22.50
N LYS A 429 7.76 8.64 -22.64
CA LYS A 429 8.74 8.66 -21.54
C LYS A 429 9.36 10.05 -21.40
N MET A 430 9.81 10.35 -20.20
CA MET A 430 10.65 11.51 -19.90
C MET A 430 12.04 11.03 -19.51
N SER A 431 13.08 11.80 -19.85
CA SER A 431 14.37 11.52 -19.24
C SER A 431 14.31 11.76 -17.72
N ALA A 432 15.19 11.13 -16.97
CA ALA A 432 15.28 11.36 -15.52
C ALA A 432 15.51 12.85 -15.19
N GLY A 433 16.32 13.56 -16.00
CA GLY A 433 16.55 15.01 -15.86
C GLY A 433 15.27 15.83 -16.08
N GLN A 434 14.52 15.55 -17.14
CA GLN A 434 13.23 16.21 -17.40
C GLN A 434 12.22 15.95 -16.29
N THR A 435 12.15 14.71 -15.80
CA THR A 435 11.24 14.37 -14.70
C THR A 435 11.60 15.15 -13.43
N ARG A 436 12.90 15.17 -13.05
CA ARG A 436 13.37 15.94 -11.88
C ARG A 436 13.03 17.43 -12.00
N ALA A 437 13.25 18.02 -13.15
CA ALA A 437 12.93 19.43 -13.40
C ALA A 437 11.43 19.74 -13.31
N ALA A 438 10.56 18.76 -13.58
CA ALA A 438 9.10 18.91 -13.52
C ALA A 438 8.50 18.68 -12.12
N ILE A 439 9.22 18.06 -11.17
CA ILE A 439 8.69 17.73 -9.84
C ILE A 439 8.11 18.96 -9.10
N PRO A 440 8.71 20.15 -9.09
CA PRO A 440 8.11 21.32 -8.46
C PRO A 440 6.74 21.71 -9.06
N GLN A 441 6.55 21.47 -10.37
CA GLN A 441 5.24 21.71 -11.02
C GLN A 441 4.22 20.64 -10.60
N PHE A 442 4.64 19.38 -10.44
CA PHE A 442 3.78 18.32 -9.94
C PHE A 442 3.28 18.58 -8.52
N ALA A 443 4.12 19.20 -7.67
CA ALA A 443 3.74 19.63 -6.35
C ALA A 443 2.68 20.73 -6.32
N ARG A 444 2.42 21.42 -7.42
CA ARG A 444 1.47 22.55 -7.52
C ARG A 444 0.15 22.21 -8.22
N LYS A 445 -0.02 20.98 -8.69
CA LYS A 445 -1.24 20.56 -9.39
C LYS A 445 -2.47 20.54 -8.46
N GLU A 446 -3.66 20.50 -9.05
CA GLU A 446 -4.89 20.19 -8.33
C GLU A 446 -4.88 18.72 -7.86
N ALA A 447 -5.31 18.50 -6.62
CA ALA A 447 -5.39 17.19 -6.02
C ALA A 447 -6.84 16.84 -5.63
N TYR A 448 -7.06 15.79 -4.82
CA TYR A 448 -8.36 15.14 -4.71
C TYR A 448 -9.23 15.62 -3.54
N PHE A 449 -8.64 16.26 -2.52
CA PHE A 449 -9.32 16.57 -1.26
C PHE A 449 -9.49 18.08 -1.09
N LEU A 450 -10.38 18.66 -1.88
CA LEU A 450 -10.65 20.09 -1.81
C LEU A 450 -11.41 20.41 -0.52
N PRO A 451 -10.96 21.38 0.33
CA PRO A 451 -11.71 21.82 1.48
C PRO A 451 -13.14 22.24 1.13
N LYS A 452 -14.09 21.95 2.01
CA LYS A 452 -15.50 22.26 1.77
C LYS A 452 -15.72 23.76 1.61
N GLY A 453 -16.42 24.15 0.56
CA GLY A 453 -16.64 25.56 0.23
C GLY A 453 -15.49 26.24 -0.51
N ALA A 454 -14.36 25.56 -0.73
CA ALA A 454 -13.28 26.07 -1.58
C ALA A 454 -13.60 25.90 -3.08
N ARG A 455 -13.16 26.87 -3.89
CA ARG A 455 -13.16 26.79 -5.36
C ARG A 455 -11.86 26.18 -5.84
N ARG A 456 -11.88 25.55 -7.02
CA ARG A 456 -10.68 25.00 -7.65
C ARG A 456 -9.66 26.10 -7.97
N ALA A 457 -8.37 25.81 -7.80
CA ALA A 457 -7.32 26.77 -8.07
C ALA A 457 -7.29 27.21 -9.54
N SER A 458 -7.64 26.32 -10.48
CA SER A 458 -7.80 26.64 -11.91
C SER A 458 -8.84 27.73 -12.20
N GLU A 459 -9.85 27.87 -11.32
CA GLU A 459 -10.90 28.89 -11.42
C GLU A 459 -10.54 30.20 -10.72
N MET A 460 -9.34 30.31 -10.14
CA MET A 460 -8.87 31.40 -9.29
C MET A 460 -7.50 31.93 -9.74
N ALA A 461 -7.20 31.90 -11.04
CA ALA A 461 -5.91 32.36 -11.57
C ALA A 461 -5.63 33.83 -11.21
N ASP A 462 -6.68 34.67 -11.21
CA ASP A 462 -6.59 36.10 -10.97
C ASP A 462 -6.64 36.49 -9.48
N VAL A 463 -6.79 35.50 -8.57
CA VAL A 463 -6.86 35.78 -7.13
C VAL A 463 -5.45 36.10 -6.59
N PRO A 464 -5.21 37.31 -6.05
CA PRO A 464 -3.91 37.70 -5.54
C PRO A 464 -3.48 36.83 -4.35
N PRO A 465 -2.17 36.60 -4.15
CA PRO A 465 -1.66 35.80 -3.03
C PRO A 465 -2.04 36.36 -1.66
N LEU A 466 -2.12 37.67 -1.56
CA LEU A 466 -2.52 38.42 -0.37
C LEU A 466 -3.45 39.55 -0.81
N ALA A 467 -4.51 39.77 -0.07
CA ALA A 467 -5.43 40.88 -0.29
C ALA A 467 -6.00 41.38 1.04
N CYS A 468 -6.17 42.69 1.17
CA CYS A 468 -6.94 43.32 2.23
C CYS A 468 -8.22 43.92 1.64
N ASP A 469 -9.30 43.91 2.41
CA ASP A 469 -10.56 44.58 2.05
C ASP A 469 -10.47 46.10 2.13
N GLN A 470 -9.49 46.62 2.89
CA GLN A 470 -9.17 48.05 3.02
C GLN A 470 -7.66 48.27 2.82
N PRO A 471 -7.20 49.49 2.58
CA PRO A 471 -5.78 49.77 2.36
C PRO A 471 -4.91 49.26 3.51
N CYS A 472 -3.96 48.38 3.20
CA CYS A 472 -3.01 47.84 4.15
C CYS A 472 -1.65 47.60 3.48
N GLY A 473 -0.57 47.64 4.27
CA GLY A 473 0.75 47.18 3.87
C GLY A 473 0.97 45.75 4.40
N VAL A 474 1.34 44.80 3.52
CA VAL A 474 1.63 43.43 3.95
C VAL A 474 3.02 43.01 3.50
N ALA A 475 3.86 42.57 4.46
CA ALA A 475 5.16 41.97 4.18
C ALA A 475 5.18 40.49 4.63
N VAL A 476 5.63 39.57 3.79
CA VAL A 476 5.80 38.17 4.12
C VAL A 476 7.09 37.99 4.91
N ILE A 477 7.01 37.56 6.16
CA ILE A 477 8.16 37.32 7.05
C ILE A 477 8.62 35.87 7.00
N ALA A 478 7.68 34.92 6.95
CA ALA A 478 8.00 33.50 6.82
C ALA A 478 6.86 32.74 6.11
N GLN A 479 7.27 31.81 5.27
CA GLN A 479 6.35 30.91 4.57
C GLN A 479 6.92 29.50 4.61
N ARG A 480 6.39 28.66 5.53
CA ARG A 480 6.72 27.24 5.68
C ARG A 480 5.44 26.41 5.50
N PRO A 481 5.52 25.10 5.25
CA PRO A 481 4.34 24.28 4.99
C PRO A 481 3.18 24.44 5.98
N ALA A 482 3.46 24.43 7.30
CA ALA A 482 2.46 24.56 8.36
C ALA A 482 2.48 25.92 9.07
N LEU A 483 3.24 26.91 8.56
CA LEU A 483 3.44 28.21 9.22
C LEU A 483 3.51 29.33 8.18
N ARG A 484 2.74 30.41 8.42
CA ARG A 484 2.82 31.66 7.67
C ARG A 484 2.99 32.80 8.67
N ARG A 485 3.87 33.74 8.40
CA ARG A 485 4.01 34.98 9.19
C ARG A 485 3.98 36.18 8.28
N PHE A 486 3.17 37.17 8.67
CA PHE A 486 2.99 38.41 7.93
C PHE A 486 3.15 39.59 8.87
N ARG A 487 3.84 40.63 8.42
CA ARG A 487 3.75 41.95 9.05
C ARG A 487 2.67 42.73 8.31
N VAL A 488 1.66 43.16 9.01
CA VAL A 488 0.47 43.84 8.47
C VAL A 488 0.38 45.24 9.11
N ALA A 489 0.50 46.28 8.31
CA ALA A 489 0.33 47.66 8.73
C ALA A 489 -0.99 48.20 8.17
N ALA A 490 -1.92 48.59 9.04
CA ALA A 490 -3.24 49.13 8.69
C ALA A 490 -3.67 50.26 9.62
N GLN A 491 -4.38 51.24 9.08
CA GLN A 491 -4.91 52.37 9.89
C GLN A 491 -6.26 52.04 10.54
N ALA A 492 -7.01 51.10 9.97
CA ALA A 492 -8.29 50.59 10.46
C ALA A 492 -8.24 49.08 10.58
N PRO A 493 -9.21 48.42 11.26
CA PRO A 493 -9.32 46.96 11.21
C PRO A 493 -9.47 46.48 9.76
N VAL A 494 -8.73 45.42 9.39
CA VAL A 494 -8.74 44.89 8.00
C VAL A 494 -8.92 43.37 7.99
N HIS A 495 -9.57 42.86 6.97
CA HIS A 495 -9.62 41.43 6.69
C HIS A 495 -8.50 41.06 5.69
N LEU A 496 -7.47 40.37 6.20
CA LEU A 496 -6.38 39.86 5.38
C LEU A 496 -6.74 38.49 4.81
N ALA A 497 -6.94 38.42 3.51
CA ALA A 497 -7.11 37.17 2.80
C ALA A 497 -5.75 36.63 2.30
N VAL A 498 -5.49 35.34 2.58
CA VAL A 498 -4.22 34.67 2.31
C VAL A 498 -4.44 33.51 1.34
N ARG A 499 -3.57 33.33 0.34
CA ARG A 499 -3.60 32.17 -0.58
C ARG A 499 -3.27 30.88 0.17
N THR A 500 -4.20 30.43 0.98
CA THR A 500 -4.18 29.17 1.69
C THR A 500 -5.63 28.81 1.96
N TYR A 501 -6.10 27.62 1.57
CA TYR A 501 -7.46 27.21 1.89
C TYR A 501 -7.66 27.09 3.39
N TYR A 502 -8.84 27.56 3.85
CA TYR A 502 -9.25 27.33 5.22
C TYR A 502 -9.61 25.85 5.41
N PHE A 503 -9.09 25.27 6.49
CA PHE A 503 -9.42 23.92 6.94
C PHE A 503 -9.27 23.84 8.46
N PRO A 504 -10.09 23.02 9.17
CA PRO A 504 -9.94 22.84 10.61
C PRO A 504 -8.52 22.48 11.03
N GLY A 505 -7.98 23.23 11.97
CA GLY A 505 -6.58 23.15 12.42
C GLY A 505 -5.75 24.38 12.09
N TRP A 506 -6.15 25.22 11.13
CA TRP A 506 -5.56 26.53 10.98
C TRP A 506 -5.99 27.44 12.12
N THR A 507 -5.03 28.17 12.70
CA THR A 507 -5.23 29.17 13.72
C THR A 507 -4.47 30.43 13.35
N ALA A 508 -5.01 31.60 13.73
CA ALA A 508 -4.34 32.90 13.60
C ALA A 508 -3.99 33.46 14.95
N ARG A 509 -2.84 34.11 15.07
CA ARG A 509 -2.40 34.80 16.29
C ARG A 509 -1.72 36.12 15.97
N LEU A 510 -1.97 37.09 16.81
CA LEU A 510 -1.23 38.34 16.84
C LEU A 510 -0.03 38.17 17.77
N VAL A 511 1.18 38.31 17.25
CA VAL A 511 2.42 38.12 18.02
C VAL A 511 2.97 39.47 18.47
N ARG A 512 3.06 39.67 19.79
CA ARG A 512 3.63 40.88 20.42
C ARG A 512 4.76 40.47 21.38
N GLY A 513 5.98 40.51 20.89
CA GLY A 513 7.14 40.03 21.67
C GLY A 513 7.01 38.56 22.08
N ALA A 514 6.91 38.29 23.39
CA ALA A 514 6.72 36.92 23.92
C ALA A 514 5.25 36.50 24.03
N SER A 515 4.27 37.41 23.87
CA SER A 515 2.84 37.11 23.91
C SER A 515 2.27 36.84 22.52
N ALA A 516 1.21 36.00 22.47
CA ALA A 516 0.48 35.71 21.25
C ALA A 516 -1.02 35.62 21.55
N GLU A 517 -1.79 36.58 21.02
CA GLU A 517 -3.24 36.66 21.19
C GLU A 517 -3.96 35.99 20.02
N PRO A 518 -5.02 35.20 20.23
CA PRO A 518 -5.78 34.60 19.14
C PRO A 518 -6.48 35.68 18.30
N LEU A 519 -6.47 35.53 16.98
CA LEU A 519 -7.23 36.32 16.03
C LEU A 519 -8.36 35.51 15.43
N PRO A 520 -9.53 36.15 15.14
CA PRO A 520 -10.58 35.51 14.36
C PRO A 520 -10.08 35.07 12.99
N ILE A 521 -10.43 33.84 12.61
CA ILE A 521 -10.03 33.24 11.35
C ILE A 521 -11.21 32.50 10.73
N GLY A 522 -11.37 32.56 9.43
CA GLY A 522 -12.44 31.87 8.69
C GLY A 522 -12.12 31.63 7.23
N ALA A 523 -13.10 31.06 6.51
CA ALA A 523 -13.04 30.90 5.07
C ALA A 523 -13.63 32.14 4.38
N GLU A 524 -12.93 32.67 3.40
CA GLU A 524 -13.46 33.73 2.54
C GLU A 524 -14.61 33.19 1.67
N PRO A 525 -15.79 33.84 1.68
CA PRO A 525 -16.88 33.45 0.81
C PRO A 525 -16.47 33.44 -0.67
N GLY A 526 -16.88 32.42 -1.41
CA GLY A 526 -16.62 32.30 -2.85
C GLY A 526 -15.24 31.81 -3.26
N THR A 527 -14.22 31.83 -2.39
CA THR A 527 -12.88 31.29 -2.71
C THR A 527 -12.46 30.17 -1.75
N GLY A 528 -12.90 30.20 -0.50
CA GLY A 528 -12.51 29.25 0.54
C GLY A 528 -11.11 29.47 1.12
N ARG A 529 -10.41 30.55 0.74
CA ARG A 529 -9.11 30.89 1.33
C ARG A 529 -9.24 31.44 2.75
N ILE A 530 -8.15 31.39 3.49
CA ILE A 530 -8.11 31.94 4.86
C ILE A 530 -8.33 33.45 4.83
N VAL A 531 -9.22 33.92 5.68
CA VAL A 531 -9.36 35.35 6.06
C VAL A 531 -9.10 35.51 7.54
N VAL A 532 -8.31 36.52 7.88
CA VAL A 532 -7.97 36.89 9.27
C VAL A 532 -8.35 38.35 9.53
N GLU A 533 -9.06 38.59 10.62
CA GLU A 533 -9.33 39.93 11.09
C GLU A 533 -8.11 40.49 11.85
N VAL A 534 -7.51 41.56 11.33
CA VAL A 534 -6.30 42.16 11.87
C VAL A 534 -6.63 43.56 12.42
N PRO A 535 -6.32 43.86 13.69
CA PRO A 535 -6.55 45.17 14.26
C PRO A 535 -5.67 46.24 13.65
N PRO A 536 -6.01 47.56 13.84
CA PRO A 536 -5.16 48.65 13.36
C PRO A 536 -3.79 48.64 14.03
N GLY A 537 -2.78 49.18 13.31
CA GLY A 537 -1.40 49.28 13.76
C GLY A 537 -0.43 48.44 12.91
N ASP A 538 0.83 48.34 13.37
CA ASP A 538 1.85 47.49 12.79
C ASP A 538 1.86 46.14 13.54
N ASN A 539 1.32 45.10 12.91
CA ASN A 539 0.97 43.84 13.54
C ASN A 539 1.75 42.67 12.92
N LEU A 540 2.33 41.81 13.77
CA LEU A 540 2.89 40.52 13.33
C LEU A 540 1.81 39.44 13.48
N VAL A 541 1.29 38.97 12.35
CA VAL A 541 0.26 37.93 12.27
C VAL A 541 0.92 36.59 11.96
N GLU A 542 0.65 35.56 12.78
CA GLU A 542 1.08 34.20 12.58
C GLU A 542 -0.11 33.29 12.29
N LEU A 543 -0.08 32.60 11.16
CA LEU A 543 -0.99 31.48 10.83
C LEU A 543 -0.27 30.17 11.06
N ARG A 544 -0.90 29.24 11.78
CA ARG A 544 -0.31 27.93 12.06
C ARG A 544 -1.33 26.81 11.89
N PHE A 545 -0.92 25.75 11.16
CA PHE A 545 -1.68 24.53 11.04
C PHE A 545 -1.33 23.59 12.20
N GLY A 546 -2.32 23.26 13.03
CA GLY A 546 -2.13 22.47 14.25
C GLY A 546 -3.03 21.23 14.32
N SER A 547 -3.01 20.59 15.48
CA SER A 547 -3.80 19.39 15.75
C SER A 547 -5.19 19.73 16.28
N THR A 548 -6.22 19.12 15.68
CA THR A 548 -7.61 19.09 16.17
C THR A 548 -7.81 18.01 17.23
N VAL A 549 -9.00 17.96 17.85
CA VAL A 549 -9.34 16.90 18.81
C VAL A 549 -9.26 15.51 18.19
N PRO A 550 -9.86 15.21 17.01
CA PRO A 550 -9.74 13.90 16.36
C PRO A 550 -8.28 13.49 16.11
N ARG A 551 -7.42 14.42 15.70
CA ARG A 551 -5.99 14.16 15.44
C ARG A 551 -5.23 13.81 16.72
N ARG A 552 -5.53 14.48 17.84
CA ARG A 552 -4.94 14.17 19.15
C ARG A 552 -5.41 12.82 19.66
N VAL A 553 -6.72 12.55 19.58
CA VAL A 553 -7.30 11.25 19.96
C VAL A 553 -6.67 10.13 19.15
N GLY A 554 -6.60 10.28 17.81
CA GLY A 554 -5.97 9.28 16.92
C GLY A 554 -4.53 8.99 17.28
N GLY A 555 -3.74 10.04 17.55
CA GLY A 555 -2.35 9.90 18.00
C GLY A 555 -2.22 9.18 19.35
N THR A 556 -3.05 9.54 20.33
CA THR A 556 -3.08 8.89 21.65
C THR A 556 -3.45 7.42 21.54
N VAL A 557 -4.48 7.07 20.77
CA VAL A 557 -4.90 5.68 20.54
C VAL A 557 -3.75 4.87 19.90
N SER A 558 -3.08 5.42 18.89
CA SER A 558 -1.94 4.74 18.25
C SER A 558 -0.79 4.47 19.20
N VAL A 559 -0.41 5.47 20.01
CA VAL A 559 0.68 5.33 21.00
C VAL A 559 0.32 4.28 22.05
N LEU A 560 -0.88 4.35 22.62
CA LEU A 560 -1.34 3.37 23.62
C LEU A 560 -1.41 1.95 23.05
N ALA A 561 -1.94 1.81 21.82
CA ALA A 561 -2.00 0.51 21.14
C ALA A 561 -0.60 -0.06 20.87
N LEU A 562 0.37 0.78 20.45
CA LEU A 562 1.73 0.36 20.21
C LEU A 562 2.46 -0.04 21.51
N VAL A 563 2.31 0.76 22.57
CA VAL A 563 2.87 0.43 23.90
C VAL A 563 2.29 -0.87 24.44
N ALA A 564 0.97 -1.05 24.35
CA ALA A 564 0.31 -2.29 24.74
C ALA A 564 0.82 -3.49 23.93
N TRP A 565 1.06 -3.33 22.62
CA TRP A 565 1.63 -4.36 21.76
C TRP A 565 3.06 -4.74 22.18
N VAL A 566 3.93 -3.75 22.44
CA VAL A 566 5.29 -4.00 22.95
C VAL A 566 5.26 -4.74 24.28
N ALA A 567 4.43 -4.30 25.23
CA ALA A 567 4.25 -4.95 26.52
C ALA A 567 3.75 -6.41 26.36
N TRP A 568 2.77 -6.63 25.50
CA TRP A 568 2.25 -7.97 25.20
C TRP A 568 3.33 -8.91 24.63
N ILE A 569 4.18 -8.42 23.71
CA ILE A 569 5.32 -9.20 23.19
C ILE A 569 6.31 -9.52 24.31
N ALA A 570 6.65 -8.54 25.15
CA ALA A 570 7.59 -8.75 26.26
C ALA A 570 7.08 -9.82 27.24
N VAL A 571 5.78 -9.80 27.60
CA VAL A 571 5.14 -10.82 28.45
C VAL A 571 5.17 -12.18 27.76
N ARG A 572 4.82 -12.25 26.48
CA ARG A 572 4.88 -13.52 25.71
C ARG A 572 6.30 -14.09 25.68
N ARG A 573 7.31 -13.24 25.49
CA ARG A 573 8.72 -13.67 25.48
C ARG A 573 9.14 -14.21 26.85
N ARG A 574 8.80 -13.52 27.93
CA ARG A 574 9.09 -13.99 29.31
C ARG A 574 8.44 -15.34 29.59
N ARG A 575 7.17 -15.54 29.26
CA ARG A 575 6.47 -16.83 29.43
C ARG A 575 7.12 -17.97 28.65
N ARG A 576 7.65 -17.68 27.44
CA ARG A 576 8.40 -18.68 26.64
C ARG A 576 9.71 -19.09 27.32
N LEU A 577 10.49 -18.12 27.82
CA LEU A 577 11.75 -18.39 28.51
C LEU A 577 11.51 -19.19 29.80
N ALA A 578 10.46 -18.87 30.56
CA ALA A 578 10.05 -19.62 31.75
C ALA A 578 9.61 -21.05 31.42
N ALA A 579 8.94 -21.29 30.31
CA ALA A 579 8.51 -22.62 29.86
C ALA A 579 9.62 -23.48 29.26
N ALA A 580 10.75 -22.87 28.83
CA ALA A 580 11.89 -23.59 28.27
C ALA A 580 12.82 -24.19 29.34
N GLY A 581 12.64 -23.83 30.64
CA GLY A 581 13.51 -24.28 31.74
C GLY A 581 14.93 -23.69 31.68
N PRO A 582 15.72 -23.82 32.73
CA PRO A 582 17.15 -23.54 32.67
C PRO A 582 17.82 -24.57 31.74
N ALA A 583 18.62 -24.06 30.75
CA ALA A 583 19.39 -24.88 29.80
C ALA A 583 20.53 -25.60 30.49
#